data_1ff6bcd80698f8685e09a87e087b162e
#
_entry.id   1ff6bcd80698f8685e09a87e087b162e
#
_cell.length_a   1.000
_cell.length_b   1.000
_cell.length_c   1.000
_cell.angle_alpha   90.00
_cell.angle_beta   90.00
_cell.angle_gamma   90.00
#
_symmetry.space_group_name_H-M   'P 1'
#
loop_
_entity.id
_entity.type
_entity.pdbx_description
1 polymer ?
#
loop_
_entity_poly.entity_id
_entity_poly.type
_entity_poly.pdbx_seq_one_letter_code
_entity_poly.pdbx_strand_id
1 'polypeptide(L)'
;MQNDRTRTARNQPAPRVLILCDFDGTVSIKDTVNRLVREHIASPEWRFHVKRYLRGEIGSKGVYEAVAPLMRMTRADLERFVTQHAALDPGFPQFLAWASSRRIDVKILSDGFDATIETLFRNHGISGPEIFANRLIVDGDGGVSIESPHYDPACGTCGTCKFQIIQRFRPSYDKIVLIGDGESDRHAAAAADIVLAMKDLFDYCAQQGIPAVHTRNFSEVPFLLTRSVRAVAFDMDGTLVDSLDSIADAFNHMFAVLGYPPMSTDEVVRKTGISLLDFIRSFVTKEEAEHAVKVFRDYYDTIFLERTRMMPAAMETLNALDGTVTQGVVTNKRGPYARLLAEHLGFSGKMTRIIGAEDGFKAKPSAEMFDEFIRAAGAEKENTVYVGDAPIDIQAAHNAGIDAFVLAGPIFSPEELAQHRPRRILRHMSELPAALKPLI
;
A
#
# COMPACT_ATOMS: atom_id res chain seq x y z
N MET A 1 0.87 4.52 -54.98
CA MET A 1 -0.23 4.72 -54.02
C MET A 1 0.31 4.40 -52.62
N GLN A 2 0.90 5.44 -52.01
CA GLN A 2 1.39 5.37 -50.61
C GLN A 2 0.20 5.73 -49.72
N ASN A 3 -0.20 4.75 -48.89
CA ASN A 3 -1.29 4.93 -47.95
C ASN A 3 -0.80 5.72 -46.73
N ASP A 4 -1.31 6.92 -46.64
CA ASP A 4 -1.26 7.87 -45.52
C ASP A 4 -2.01 7.27 -44.31
N ARG A 5 -1.28 6.61 -43.37
CA ARG A 5 -1.80 6.11 -42.10
C ARG A 5 -1.29 6.88 -40.89
N THR A 6 -0.96 8.16 -41.07
CA THR A 6 -0.56 9.05 -39.99
C THR A 6 -1.52 10.21 -39.83
N ARG A 7 -2.76 9.94 -39.43
CA ARG A 7 -3.67 10.97 -38.88
C ARG A 7 -4.78 10.33 -38.09
N THR A 8 -4.67 10.40 -36.75
CA THR A 8 -5.65 10.85 -35.76
C THR A 8 -5.33 10.31 -34.38
N ALA A 9 -4.21 10.72 -33.78
CA ALA A 9 -4.21 10.90 -32.34
C ALA A 9 -5.03 12.17 -32.09
N ARG A 10 -6.35 12.03 -31.96
CA ARG A 10 -7.23 13.13 -31.57
C ARG A 10 -6.74 13.66 -30.23
N ASN A 11 -6.55 14.97 -30.14
CA ASN A 11 -6.41 15.77 -28.94
C ASN A 11 -7.59 15.45 -28.00
N GLN A 12 -7.51 14.36 -27.23
CA GLN A 12 -8.42 14.18 -26.12
C GLN A 12 -7.99 15.17 -25.05
N PRO A 13 -8.91 15.98 -24.52
CA PRO A 13 -8.57 16.84 -23.39
C PRO A 13 -7.98 16.00 -22.26
N ALA A 14 -6.99 16.56 -21.56
CA ALA A 14 -6.42 15.88 -20.40
C ALA A 14 -7.54 15.47 -19.41
N PRO A 15 -7.47 14.28 -18.80
CA PRO A 15 -8.52 13.82 -17.91
C PRO A 15 -8.70 14.80 -16.75
N ARG A 16 -9.94 15.08 -16.40
CA ARG A 16 -10.28 15.90 -15.23
C ARG A 16 -10.12 15.05 -13.98
N VAL A 17 -9.15 15.41 -13.14
CA VAL A 17 -8.83 14.69 -11.91
C VAL A 17 -9.27 15.50 -10.69
N LEU A 18 -9.93 14.84 -9.75
CA LEU A 18 -10.26 15.37 -8.42
C LEU A 18 -9.49 14.58 -7.36
N ILE A 19 -8.80 15.29 -6.49
CA ILE A 19 -8.18 14.69 -5.31
C ILE A 19 -8.97 15.12 -4.07
N LEU A 20 -9.46 14.14 -3.32
CA LEU A 20 -10.19 14.32 -2.07
C LEU A 20 -9.27 13.88 -0.93
N CYS A 21 -8.95 14.81 -0.05
CA CYS A 21 -8.05 14.57 1.07
C CYS A 21 -8.85 14.54 2.37
N ASP A 22 -8.74 13.46 3.13
CA ASP A 22 -9.14 13.49 4.53
C ASP A 22 -8.29 14.49 5.32
N PHE A 23 -8.77 14.91 6.48
CA PHE A 23 -8.08 15.94 7.27
C PHE A 23 -7.36 15.36 8.50
N ASP A 24 -8.10 14.78 9.45
CA ASP A 24 -7.54 14.31 10.71
C ASP A 24 -6.73 13.02 10.53
N GLY A 25 -5.45 13.06 10.87
CA GLY A 25 -4.53 11.94 10.63
C GLY A 25 -3.94 11.91 9.23
N THR A 26 -4.39 12.75 8.31
CA THR A 26 -4.00 12.83 6.90
C THR A 26 -3.37 14.18 6.57
N VAL A 27 -4.16 15.25 6.34
CA VAL A 27 -3.67 16.63 6.13
C VAL A 27 -3.12 17.20 7.43
N SER A 28 -3.84 17.04 8.52
CA SER A 28 -3.30 17.17 9.87
C SER A 28 -2.73 15.83 10.31
N ILE A 29 -1.44 15.78 10.63
CA ILE A 29 -0.78 14.54 11.09
C ILE A 29 -1.29 14.06 12.45
N LYS A 30 -2.11 14.85 13.13
CA LYS A 30 -2.74 14.57 14.43
C LYS A 30 -4.26 14.58 14.31
N ASP A 31 -4.91 13.70 15.06
CA ASP A 31 -6.36 13.74 15.28
C ASP A 31 -6.69 14.95 16.17
N THR A 32 -7.44 15.89 15.62
CA THR A 32 -7.85 17.11 16.32
C THR A 32 -9.20 16.97 16.98
N VAL A 33 -10.12 16.17 16.45
CA VAL A 33 -11.51 16.05 16.91
C VAL A 33 -11.58 15.47 18.31
N ASN A 34 -11.04 14.27 18.49
CA ASN A 34 -11.09 13.59 19.80
C ASN A 34 -10.43 14.41 20.90
N ARG A 35 -9.36 15.12 20.55
CA ARG A 35 -8.65 15.95 21.51
C ARG A 35 -9.41 17.21 21.85
N LEU A 36 -9.98 17.91 20.87
CA LEU A 36 -10.80 19.11 21.08
C LEU A 36 -11.98 18.80 22.02
N VAL A 37 -12.70 17.71 21.73
CA VAL A 37 -13.82 17.26 22.57
C VAL A 37 -13.37 17.02 24.01
N ARG A 38 -12.27 16.30 24.21
CA ARG A 38 -11.77 15.99 25.57
C ARG A 38 -11.34 17.20 26.37
N GLU A 39 -10.75 18.21 25.74
CA GLU A 39 -10.24 19.40 26.42
C GLU A 39 -11.34 20.41 26.77
N HIS A 40 -12.48 20.34 26.07
CA HIS A 40 -13.56 21.33 26.23
C HIS A 40 -14.85 20.79 26.84
N ILE A 41 -14.82 19.55 27.35
CA ILE A 41 -15.92 18.95 28.10
C ILE A 41 -15.49 18.62 29.52
N ALA A 42 -16.17 19.25 30.49
CA ALA A 42 -15.94 19.00 31.92
C ALA A 42 -16.58 17.68 32.41
N SER A 43 -17.71 17.29 31.84
CA SER A 43 -18.46 16.08 32.23
C SER A 43 -17.81 14.82 31.66
N PRO A 44 -17.69 13.71 32.43
CA PRO A 44 -17.19 12.43 31.91
C PRO A 44 -18.18 11.70 30.98
N GLU A 45 -19.41 12.21 30.84
CA GLU A 45 -20.50 11.56 30.06
C GLU A 45 -20.16 11.36 28.58
N TRP A 46 -19.32 12.22 27.98
CA TRP A 46 -18.87 12.05 26.61
C TRP A 46 -18.25 10.67 26.34
N ARG A 47 -17.62 10.07 27.36
CA ARG A 47 -17.00 8.74 27.24
C ARG A 47 -18.02 7.63 26.95
N PHE A 48 -19.25 7.78 27.41
CA PHE A 48 -20.32 6.85 27.11
C PHE A 48 -20.67 6.91 25.62
N HIS A 49 -20.80 8.10 25.03
CA HIS A 49 -21.13 8.27 23.61
C HIS A 49 -19.99 7.80 22.71
N VAL A 50 -18.73 8.07 23.06
CA VAL A 50 -17.56 7.54 22.32
C VAL A 50 -17.52 6.00 22.39
N LYS A 51 -17.83 5.38 23.53
CA LYS A 51 -17.90 3.92 23.62
C LYS A 51 -18.99 3.34 22.74
N ARG A 52 -20.14 3.98 22.61
CA ARG A 52 -21.20 3.57 21.70
C ARG A 52 -20.78 3.67 20.23
N TYR A 53 -20.07 4.73 19.88
CA TYR A 53 -19.47 4.87 18.54
C TYR A 53 -18.49 3.74 18.24
N LEU A 54 -17.55 3.46 19.14
CA LEU A 54 -16.56 2.39 18.97
C LEU A 54 -17.19 0.98 18.86
N ARG A 55 -18.43 0.82 19.35
CA ARG A 55 -19.21 -0.43 19.18
C ARG A 55 -20.10 -0.43 17.93
N GLY A 56 -20.06 0.65 17.14
CA GLY A 56 -20.93 0.80 15.98
C GLY A 56 -22.42 1.01 16.30
N GLU A 57 -22.77 1.34 17.55
CA GLU A 57 -24.15 1.56 17.96
C GLU A 57 -24.71 2.92 17.50
N ILE A 58 -23.83 3.89 17.32
CA ILE A 58 -24.13 5.23 16.78
C ILE A 58 -23.01 5.66 15.84
N GLY A 59 -23.33 6.49 14.86
CA GLY A 59 -22.33 7.12 13.99
C GLY A 59 -21.73 8.38 14.59
N SER A 60 -20.77 9.00 13.89
CA SER A 60 -20.11 10.24 14.31
C SER A 60 -21.12 11.38 14.52
N LYS A 61 -22.13 11.50 13.65
CA LYS A 61 -23.22 12.47 13.84
C LYS A 61 -23.88 12.33 15.20
N GLY A 62 -24.23 11.11 15.60
CA GLY A 62 -24.85 10.84 16.91
C GLY A 62 -23.92 11.18 18.08
N VAL A 63 -22.60 11.01 17.92
CA VAL A 63 -21.63 11.48 18.91
C VAL A 63 -21.64 13.00 18.99
N TYR A 64 -21.58 13.70 17.85
CA TYR A 64 -21.53 15.18 17.82
C TYR A 64 -22.78 15.81 18.41
N GLU A 65 -23.97 15.28 18.10
CA GLU A 65 -25.23 15.73 18.71
C GLU A 65 -25.25 15.55 20.23
N ALA A 66 -24.63 14.49 20.73
CA ALA A 66 -24.59 14.23 22.16
C ALA A 66 -23.51 15.03 22.90
N VAL A 67 -22.35 15.29 22.27
CA VAL A 67 -21.24 15.97 22.95
C VAL A 67 -21.26 17.48 22.80
N ALA A 68 -21.78 18.02 21.71
CA ALA A 68 -21.81 19.47 21.47
C ALA A 68 -22.44 20.27 22.63
N PRO A 69 -23.61 19.89 23.18
CA PRO A 69 -24.21 20.61 24.30
C PRO A 69 -23.38 20.61 25.59
N LEU A 70 -22.47 19.64 25.73
CA LEU A 70 -21.58 19.49 26.90
C LEU A 70 -20.28 20.28 26.74
N MET A 71 -19.97 20.74 25.53
CA MET A 71 -18.76 21.51 25.23
C MET A 71 -18.92 22.98 25.66
N ARG A 72 -17.83 23.55 26.13
CA ARG A 72 -17.71 24.98 26.39
C ARG A 72 -16.37 25.50 25.92
N MET A 73 -16.40 26.47 25.00
CA MET A 73 -15.18 27.10 24.49
C MET A 73 -15.50 28.46 23.89
N THR A 74 -14.52 29.34 23.88
CA THR A 74 -14.55 30.57 23.09
C THR A 74 -13.84 30.33 21.74
N ARG A 75 -14.02 31.26 20.80
CA ARG A 75 -13.27 31.26 19.56
C ARG A 75 -11.74 31.32 19.78
N ALA A 76 -11.32 32.11 20.80
CA ALA A 76 -9.91 32.19 21.17
C ALA A 76 -9.37 30.86 21.73
N ASP A 77 -10.20 30.06 22.40
CA ASP A 77 -9.82 28.74 22.89
C ASP A 77 -9.62 27.79 21.71
N LEU A 78 -10.51 27.81 20.71
CA LEU A 78 -10.36 27.04 19.49
C LEU A 78 -9.06 27.40 18.74
N GLU A 79 -8.78 28.69 18.56
CA GLU A 79 -7.56 29.13 17.86
C GLU A 79 -6.30 28.73 18.63
N ARG A 80 -6.31 28.82 19.95
CA ARG A 80 -5.22 28.36 20.83
C ARG A 80 -5.04 26.85 20.72
N PHE A 81 -6.14 26.11 20.79
CA PHE A 81 -6.13 24.67 20.66
C PHE A 81 -5.50 24.22 19.33
N VAL A 82 -5.94 24.78 18.20
CA VAL A 82 -5.40 24.43 16.87
C VAL A 82 -3.91 24.75 16.79
N THR A 83 -3.49 25.92 17.29
CA THR A 83 -2.07 26.33 17.29
C THR A 83 -1.19 25.39 18.11
N GLN A 84 -1.71 24.84 19.20
CA GLN A 84 -0.94 24.00 20.11
C GLN A 84 -0.96 22.51 19.70
N HIS A 85 -2.05 22.05 19.08
CA HIS A 85 -2.34 20.62 18.95
C HIS A 85 -2.51 20.11 17.54
N ALA A 86 -2.90 20.96 16.58
CA ALA A 86 -2.90 20.57 15.18
C ALA A 86 -1.51 20.72 14.55
N ALA A 87 -1.18 19.87 13.60
CA ALA A 87 0.09 19.96 12.89
C ALA A 87 -0.12 19.55 11.43
N LEU A 88 0.13 20.49 10.53
CA LEU A 88 0.03 20.27 9.10
C LEU A 88 1.12 19.29 8.61
N ASP A 89 0.77 18.36 7.70
CA ASP A 89 1.78 17.57 6.99
C ASP A 89 2.72 18.51 6.22
N PRO A 90 4.04 18.41 6.45
CA PRO A 90 5.02 19.33 5.83
C PRO A 90 5.01 19.31 4.29
N GLY A 91 4.59 18.22 3.68
CA GLY A 91 4.50 18.06 2.21
C GLY A 91 3.22 18.64 1.62
N PHE A 92 2.20 18.91 2.44
CA PHE A 92 0.88 19.34 1.94
C PHE A 92 0.91 20.67 1.15
N PRO A 93 1.61 21.73 1.57
CA PRO A 93 1.70 22.96 0.78
C PRO A 93 2.35 22.76 -0.58
N GLN A 94 3.41 21.92 -0.67
CA GLN A 94 4.08 21.60 -1.92
C GLN A 94 3.19 20.75 -2.84
N PHE A 95 2.45 19.81 -2.26
CA PHE A 95 1.44 19.02 -2.97
C PHE A 95 0.35 19.93 -3.57
N LEU A 96 -0.19 20.90 -2.83
CA LEU A 96 -1.17 21.85 -3.36
C LEU A 96 -0.62 22.67 -4.53
N ALA A 97 0.63 23.16 -4.42
CA ALA A 97 1.29 23.89 -5.50
C ALA A 97 1.47 23.01 -6.75
N TRP A 98 1.86 21.76 -6.57
CA TRP A 98 1.97 20.78 -7.66
C TRP A 98 0.61 20.50 -8.32
N ALA A 99 -0.44 20.26 -7.55
CA ALA A 99 -1.79 20.00 -8.06
C ALA A 99 -2.31 21.21 -8.87
N SER A 100 -2.14 22.42 -8.34
CA SER A 100 -2.51 23.67 -9.00
C SER A 100 -1.77 23.85 -10.34
N SER A 101 -0.46 23.56 -10.39
CA SER A 101 0.32 23.65 -11.63
C SER A 101 -0.16 22.72 -12.73
N ARG A 102 -0.85 21.63 -12.36
CA ARG A 102 -1.42 20.63 -13.26
C ARG A 102 -2.91 20.78 -13.49
N ARG A 103 -3.54 21.81 -12.91
CA ARG A 103 -5.00 22.03 -12.95
C ARG A 103 -5.78 20.84 -12.39
N ILE A 104 -5.25 20.23 -11.32
CA ILE A 104 -5.92 19.17 -10.58
C ILE A 104 -6.67 19.82 -9.42
N ASP A 105 -7.96 19.55 -9.32
CA ASP A 105 -8.79 20.05 -8.23
C ASP A 105 -8.51 19.26 -6.95
N VAL A 106 -8.31 20.00 -5.84
CA VAL A 106 -8.11 19.42 -4.51
C VAL A 106 -9.19 19.93 -3.58
N LYS A 107 -9.84 19.02 -2.85
CA LYS A 107 -10.85 19.36 -1.83
C LYS A 107 -10.57 18.59 -0.55
N ILE A 108 -10.97 19.20 0.58
CA ILE A 108 -10.89 18.55 1.89
C ILE A 108 -12.21 17.87 2.20
N LEU A 109 -12.13 16.64 2.67
CA LEU A 109 -13.28 15.78 2.91
C LEU A 109 -13.15 15.16 4.32
N SER A 110 -13.67 15.85 5.33
CA SER A 110 -13.45 15.49 6.74
C SER A 110 -14.74 15.22 7.49
N ASP A 111 -14.73 14.21 8.34
CA ASP A 111 -15.77 14.04 9.34
C ASP A 111 -15.51 14.85 10.63
N GLY A 112 -14.43 15.63 10.64
CA GLY A 112 -14.12 16.61 11.67
C GLY A 112 -14.82 17.97 11.43
N PHE A 113 -14.18 19.06 11.90
CA PHE A 113 -14.81 20.38 11.99
C PHE A 113 -14.16 21.41 11.07
N ASP A 114 -14.99 22.12 10.30
CA ASP A 114 -14.59 23.20 9.39
C ASP A 114 -13.74 24.28 10.08
N ALA A 115 -14.17 24.75 11.26
CA ALA A 115 -13.47 25.79 11.99
C ALA A 115 -12.04 25.39 12.42
N THR A 116 -11.80 24.10 12.68
CA THR A 116 -10.47 23.58 12.97
C THR A 116 -9.59 23.60 11.72
N ILE A 117 -10.15 23.15 10.58
CA ILE A 117 -9.47 23.10 9.29
C ILE A 117 -9.11 24.50 8.81
N GLU A 118 -10.07 25.42 8.82
CA GLU A 118 -9.89 26.81 8.40
C GLU A 118 -8.84 27.53 9.27
N THR A 119 -8.84 27.28 10.58
CA THR A 119 -7.86 27.87 11.49
C THR A 119 -6.46 27.34 11.22
N LEU A 120 -6.29 26.03 11.00
CA LEU A 120 -4.98 25.45 10.65
C LEU A 120 -4.49 26.01 9.31
N PHE A 121 -5.36 26.08 8.32
CA PHE A 121 -5.01 26.61 6.99
C PHE A 121 -4.61 28.07 7.06
N ARG A 122 -5.36 28.90 7.79
CA ARG A 122 -5.03 30.31 8.02
C ARG A 122 -3.66 30.47 8.69
N ASN A 123 -3.36 29.66 9.71
CA ASN A 123 -2.07 29.69 10.41
C ASN A 123 -0.88 29.34 9.48
N HIS A 124 -1.13 28.63 8.38
CA HIS A 124 -0.11 28.23 7.41
C HIS A 124 -0.22 28.96 6.05
N GLY A 125 -1.08 29.99 5.95
CA GLY A 125 -1.27 30.76 4.70
C GLY A 125 -1.86 29.95 3.56
N ILE A 126 -2.58 28.86 3.84
CA ILE A 126 -3.22 28.01 2.83
C ILE A 126 -4.60 28.59 2.50
N SER A 127 -4.83 28.79 1.20
CA SER A 127 -6.12 29.16 0.62
C SER A 127 -6.40 28.30 -0.60
N GLY A 128 -7.64 28.04 -0.91
CA GLY A 128 -8.06 27.42 -2.16
C GLY A 128 -8.83 26.11 -2.04
N PRO A 129 -8.43 25.09 -1.28
CA PRO A 129 -9.23 23.87 -1.18
C PRO A 129 -10.62 24.16 -0.60
N GLU A 130 -11.67 23.71 -1.30
CA GLU A 130 -13.03 23.68 -0.75
C GLU A 130 -13.13 22.61 0.34
N ILE A 131 -13.82 22.94 1.44
CA ILE A 131 -13.89 22.10 2.64
C ILE A 131 -15.30 21.53 2.77
N PHE A 132 -15.39 20.21 2.86
CA PHE A 132 -16.58 19.42 3.17
C PHE A 132 -16.38 18.83 4.57
N ALA A 133 -16.97 19.43 5.58
CA ALA A 133 -16.82 19.04 6.97
C ALA A 133 -18.08 19.35 7.78
N ASN A 134 -18.12 18.88 9.04
CA ASN A 134 -19.15 19.34 9.97
C ASN A 134 -18.86 20.78 10.38
N ARG A 135 -19.91 21.56 10.57
CA ARG A 135 -19.81 22.97 10.97
C ARG A 135 -19.79 23.06 12.48
N LEU A 136 -18.70 23.57 13.04
CA LEU A 136 -18.57 23.87 14.46
C LEU A 136 -18.91 25.32 14.71
N ILE A 137 -19.96 25.58 15.49
CA ILE A 137 -20.43 26.91 15.84
C ILE A 137 -20.17 27.15 17.33
N VAL A 138 -19.51 28.26 17.63
CA VAL A 138 -19.27 28.72 18.99
C VAL A 138 -20.07 30.00 19.18
N ASP A 139 -21.01 30.00 20.12
CA ASP A 139 -21.84 31.17 20.43
C ASP A 139 -21.12 32.18 21.33
N GLY A 140 -21.76 33.33 21.55
CA GLY A 140 -21.20 34.41 22.37
C GLY A 140 -21.01 34.07 23.86
N ASP A 141 -21.73 33.07 24.35
CA ASP A 141 -21.70 32.58 25.74
C ASP A 141 -20.78 31.38 25.92
N GLY A 142 -20.08 30.98 24.86
CA GLY A 142 -19.16 29.86 24.85
C GLY A 142 -19.87 28.51 24.72
N GLY A 143 -21.16 28.48 24.38
CA GLY A 143 -21.87 27.27 23.99
C GLY A 143 -21.41 26.77 22.63
N VAL A 144 -21.51 25.46 22.42
CA VAL A 144 -21.10 24.84 21.17
C VAL A 144 -22.25 24.08 20.54
N SER A 145 -22.43 24.26 19.24
CA SER A 145 -23.32 23.45 18.43
C SER A 145 -22.56 22.90 17.21
N ILE A 146 -22.97 21.73 16.73
CA ILE A 146 -22.38 21.08 15.55
C ILE A 146 -23.49 20.78 14.58
N GLU A 147 -23.37 21.29 13.36
CA GLU A 147 -24.25 20.99 12.24
C GLU A 147 -23.53 20.03 11.27
N SER A 148 -24.29 19.13 10.67
CA SER A 148 -23.78 18.16 9.69
C SER A 148 -24.39 18.41 8.30
N PRO A 149 -23.93 19.43 7.56
CA PRO A 149 -24.53 19.84 6.29
C PRO A 149 -24.37 18.79 5.18
N HIS A 150 -23.48 17.83 5.37
CA HIS A 150 -23.17 16.77 4.43
C HIS A 150 -23.60 15.39 4.94
N TYR A 151 -24.51 15.37 5.91
CA TYR A 151 -25.12 14.14 6.40
C TYR A 151 -26.01 13.51 5.31
N ASP A 152 -25.90 12.20 5.15
CA ASP A 152 -26.78 11.44 4.28
C ASP A 152 -27.66 10.49 5.12
N PRO A 153 -28.99 10.71 5.12
CA PRO A 153 -29.92 9.85 5.84
C PRO A 153 -29.90 8.39 5.41
N ALA A 154 -29.52 8.09 4.15
CA ALA A 154 -29.41 6.73 3.64
C ALA A 154 -28.19 5.98 4.23
N CYS A 155 -27.10 6.71 4.49
CA CYS A 155 -25.93 6.19 5.21
C CYS A 155 -26.22 6.07 6.73
N GLY A 156 -26.84 7.07 7.31
CA GLY A 156 -27.29 7.09 8.71
C GLY A 156 -26.19 7.20 9.77
N THR A 157 -24.92 7.22 9.42
CA THR A 157 -23.79 7.10 10.36
C THR A 157 -22.90 8.33 10.44
N CYS A 158 -22.35 8.78 9.33
CA CYS A 158 -21.31 9.83 9.30
C CYS A 158 -21.93 11.23 9.37
N GLY A 159 -21.33 12.16 10.11
CA GLY A 159 -21.70 13.58 10.06
C GLY A 159 -21.44 14.17 8.68
N THR A 160 -20.29 13.84 8.08
CA THR A 160 -19.97 14.12 6.69
C THR A 160 -19.87 12.82 5.91
N CYS A 161 -20.85 12.53 5.04
CA CYS A 161 -20.85 11.30 4.23
C CYS A 161 -19.90 11.41 3.04
N LYS A 162 -18.66 10.95 3.22
CA LYS A 162 -17.60 11.00 2.20
C LYS A 162 -17.99 10.23 0.93
N PHE A 163 -18.66 9.09 1.07
CA PHE A 163 -19.16 8.30 -0.07
C PHE A 163 -20.09 9.11 -0.97
N GLN A 164 -21.09 9.78 -0.41
CA GLN A 164 -22.05 10.58 -1.17
C GLN A 164 -21.41 11.79 -1.84
N ILE A 165 -20.41 12.38 -1.21
CA ILE A 165 -19.68 13.50 -1.80
C ILE A 165 -18.89 13.01 -3.02
N ILE A 166 -18.25 11.83 -2.97
CA ILE A 166 -17.61 11.21 -4.14
C ILE A 166 -18.64 11.01 -5.27
N GLN A 167 -19.80 10.43 -4.95
CA GLN A 167 -20.85 10.19 -5.94
C GLN A 167 -21.36 11.49 -6.57
N ARG A 168 -21.46 12.57 -5.81
CA ARG A 168 -21.84 13.90 -6.31
C ARG A 168 -20.85 14.45 -7.33
N PHE A 169 -19.55 14.20 -7.16
CA PHE A 169 -18.50 14.67 -8.07
C PHE A 169 -18.28 13.75 -9.27
N ARG A 170 -18.72 12.49 -9.19
CA ARG A 170 -18.49 11.47 -10.23
C ARG A 170 -18.86 11.94 -11.66
N PRO A 171 -19.98 12.63 -11.93
CA PRO A 171 -20.32 13.07 -13.27
C PRO A 171 -19.38 14.16 -13.85
N SER A 172 -18.60 14.82 -12.98
CA SER A 172 -17.77 15.98 -13.36
C SER A 172 -16.29 15.67 -13.52
N TYR A 173 -15.83 14.46 -13.11
CA TYR A 173 -14.43 14.09 -13.13
C TYR A 173 -14.23 12.70 -13.71
N ASP A 174 -13.18 12.54 -14.50
CA ASP A 174 -12.80 11.26 -15.13
C ASP A 174 -12.12 10.33 -14.14
N LYS A 175 -11.43 10.91 -13.14
CA LYS A 175 -10.79 10.17 -12.05
C LYS A 175 -10.97 10.90 -10.71
N ILE A 176 -11.30 10.15 -9.68
CA ILE A 176 -11.36 10.62 -8.29
C ILE A 176 -10.34 9.85 -7.46
N VAL A 177 -9.41 10.60 -6.87
CA VAL A 177 -8.38 10.09 -5.94
C VAL A 177 -8.84 10.37 -4.52
N LEU A 178 -8.84 9.37 -3.67
CA LEU A 178 -9.01 9.53 -2.22
C LEU A 178 -7.66 9.39 -1.53
N ILE A 179 -7.35 10.33 -0.66
CA ILE A 179 -6.20 10.25 0.27
C ILE A 179 -6.77 10.26 1.68
N GLY A 180 -6.52 9.21 2.45
CA GLY A 180 -7.07 9.06 3.80
C GLY A 180 -6.29 8.07 4.64
N ASP A 181 -6.65 7.98 5.93
CA ASP A 181 -5.89 7.19 6.89
C ASP A 181 -6.71 6.22 7.76
N GLY A 182 -8.05 6.38 7.85
CA GLY A 182 -8.78 5.70 8.90
C GLY A 182 -10.23 5.29 8.64
N GLU A 183 -10.96 5.16 9.73
CA GLU A 183 -12.32 4.61 9.79
C GLU A 183 -13.32 5.37 8.89
N SER A 184 -13.26 6.70 8.91
CA SER A 184 -14.21 7.54 8.16
C SER A 184 -14.04 7.45 6.64
N ASP A 185 -12.89 6.92 6.17
CA ASP A 185 -12.57 6.78 4.74
C ASP A 185 -13.00 5.46 4.15
N ARG A 186 -13.31 4.45 4.98
CA ARG A 186 -13.56 3.08 4.55
C ARG A 186 -14.62 2.96 3.47
N HIS A 187 -15.79 3.58 3.68
CA HIS A 187 -16.86 3.55 2.68
C HIS A 187 -16.50 4.34 1.41
N ALA A 188 -15.74 5.42 1.56
CA ALA A 188 -15.30 6.26 0.47
C ALA A 188 -14.24 5.56 -0.40
N ALA A 189 -13.39 4.72 0.19
CA ALA A 189 -12.34 3.99 -0.52
C ALA A 189 -12.89 3.10 -1.65
N ALA A 190 -14.02 2.44 -1.41
CA ALA A 190 -14.67 1.60 -2.42
C ALA A 190 -15.28 2.40 -3.59
N ALA A 191 -15.49 3.71 -3.42
CA ALA A 191 -16.08 4.58 -4.43
C ALA A 191 -15.05 5.38 -5.24
N ALA A 192 -13.81 5.48 -4.78
CA ALA A 192 -12.74 6.18 -5.47
C ALA A 192 -12.11 5.32 -6.59
N ASP A 193 -11.55 5.96 -7.63
CA ASP A 193 -10.82 5.25 -8.67
C ASP A 193 -9.39 4.90 -8.23
N ILE A 194 -8.83 5.73 -7.37
CA ILE A 194 -7.48 5.58 -6.83
C ILE A 194 -7.55 5.87 -5.33
N VAL A 195 -7.02 4.96 -4.54
CA VAL A 195 -6.90 5.13 -3.08
C VAL A 195 -5.43 5.21 -2.71
N LEU A 196 -5.01 6.37 -2.21
CA LEU A 196 -3.73 6.56 -1.54
C LEU A 196 -3.97 6.42 -0.05
N ALA A 197 -3.71 5.24 0.47
CA ALA A 197 -4.09 4.87 1.83
C ALA A 197 -2.90 5.00 2.79
N MET A 198 -3.14 5.66 3.90
CA MET A 198 -2.23 5.75 5.05
C MET A 198 -2.73 4.84 6.16
N LYS A 199 -1.86 4.48 7.11
CA LYS A 199 -2.20 3.83 8.39
C LYS A 199 -3.26 2.71 8.26
N ASP A 200 -4.31 2.78 9.08
CA ASP A 200 -5.34 1.75 9.21
C ASP A 200 -6.22 1.59 7.96
N LEU A 201 -6.33 2.65 7.14
CA LEU A 201 -7.06 2.55 5.87
C LEU A 201 -6.37 1.58 4.91
N PHE A 202 -5.04 1.51 4.90
CA PHE A 202 -4.31 0.56 4.05
C PHE A 202 -4.60 -0.88 4.48
N ASP A 203 -4.59 -1.15 5.78
CA ASP A 203 -4.91 -2.47 6.33
C ASP A 203 -6.35 -2.88 6.00
N TYR A 204 -7.30 -1.94 6.16
CA TYR A 204 -8.69 -2.16 5.79
C TYR A 204 -8.86 -2.46 4.28
N CYS A 205 -8.21 -1.70 3.40
CA CYS A 205 -8.25 -1.94 1.96
C CYS A 205 -7.71 -3.33 1.61
N ALA A 206 -6.62 -3.76 2.25
CA ALA A 206 -6.05 -5.10 2.08
C ALA A 206 -7.06 -6.19 2.44
N GLN A 207 -7.74 -6.06 3.60
CA GLN A 207 -8.78 -7.00 4.07
C GLN A 207 -9.96 -7.07 3.11
N GLN A 208 -10.44 -5.91 2.65
CA GLN A 208 -11.62 -5.82 1.80
C GLN A 208 -11.34 -6.07 0.32
N GLY A 209 -10.08 -6.22 -0.09
CA GLY A 209 -9.69 -6.38 -1.49
C GLY A 209 -9.88 -5.11 -2.32
N ILE A 210 -9.82 -3.95 -1.69
CA ILE A 210 -9.85 -2.66 -2.37
C ILE A 210 -8.42 -2.33 -2.82
N PRO A 211 -8.16 -2.14 -4.14
CA PRO A 211 -6.84 -1.76 -4.61
C PRO A 211 -6.40 -0.41 -4.03
N ALA A 212 -5.31 -0.41 -3.29
CA ALA A 212 -4.78 0.79 -2.67
C ALA A 212 -3.26 0.90 -2.85
N VAL A 213 -2.76 2.13 -2.84
CA VAL A 213 -1.33 2.44 -2.81
C VAL A 213 -0.99 2.93 -1.42
N HIS A 214 -0.09 2.24 -0.74
CA HIS A 214 0.40 2.69 0.55
C HIS A 214 1.14 4.02 0.39
N THR A 215 0.73 5.01 1.17
CA THR A 215 1.25 6.38 1.13
C THR A 215 1.64 6.80 2.55
N ARG A 216 2.80 7.41 2.72
CA ARG A 216 3.31 7.79 4.05
C ARG A 216 2.99 9.23 4.41
N ASN A 217 3.03 10.13 3.42
CA ASN A 217 2.83 11.57 3.59
C ASN A 217 2.57 12.25 2.24
N PHE A 218 2.24 13.54 2.25
CA PHE A 218 1.95 14.30 1.03
C PHE A 218 3.15 14.55 0.13
N SER A 219 4.38 14.46 0.62
CA SER A 219 5.56 14.63 -0.24
C SER A 219 5.68 13.53 -1.29
N GLU A 220 5.13 12.34 -1.05
CA GLU A 220 5.14 11.23 -2.01
C GLU A 220 4.04 11.33 -3.08
N VAL A 221 2.92 12.01 -2.79
CA VAL A 221 1.71 11.99 -3.61
C VAL A 221 1.97 12.38 -5.07
N PRO A 222 2.67 13.48 -5.39
CA PRO A 222 2.98 13.85 -6.76
C PRO A 222 3.69 12.74 -7.53
N PHE A 223 4.67 12.13 -6.89
CA PHE A 223 5.44 11.04 -7.47
C PHE A 223 4.58 9.80 -7.70
N LEU A 224 3.82 9.35 -6.68
CA LEU A 224 2.98 8.16 -6.78
C LEU A 224 1.91 8.26 -7.87
N LEU A 225 1.38 9.46 -8.08
CA LEU A 225 0.35 9.68 -9.09
C LEU A 225 0.89 9.69 -10.53
N THR A 226 2.14 10.14 -10.72
CA THR A 226 2.67 10.43 -12.06
C THR A 226 3.90 9.59 -12.46
N ARG A 227 4.43 8.77 -11.55
CA ARG A 227 5.64 7.99 -11.85
C ARG A 227 5.42 6.99 -12.98
N SER A 228 6.48 6.78 -13.74
CA SER A 228 6.60 5.69 -14.70
C SER A 228 7.61 4.68 -14.18
N VAL A 229 7.19 3.45 -13.93
CA VAL A 229 8.10 2.35 -13.59
C VAL A 229 8.90 1.97 -14.83
N ARG A 230 10.21 1.80 -14.69
CA ARG A 230 11.13 1.44 -15.78
C ARG A 230 11.74 0.06 -15.61
N ALA A 231 11.87 -0.41 -14.38
CA ALA A 231 12.44 -1.71 -14.08
C ALA A 231 11.60 -2.48 -13.06
N VAL A 232 11.46 -3.78 -13.27
CA VAL A 232 10.77 -4.70 -12.35
C VAL A 232 11.67 -5.88 -12.09
N ALA A 233 12.03 -6.08 -10.83
CA ALA A 233 12.66 -7.31 -10.37
C ALA A 233 11.60 -8.21 -9.73
N PHE A 234 11.70 -9.49 -9.96
CA PHE A 234 10.78 -10.50 -9.43
C PHE A 234 11.52 -11.45 -8.47
N ASP A 235 10.86 -11.88 -7.41
CA ASP A 235 11.24 -13.14 -6.79
C ASP A 235 10.92 -14.31 -7.71
N MET A 236 11.37 -15.49 -7.34
CA MET A 236 11.15 -16.70 -8.14
C MET A 236 10.10 -17.61 -7.51
N ASP A 237 10.41 -18.21 -6.38
CA ASP A 237 9.58 -19.22 -5.72
C ASP A 237 8.34 -18.58 -5.09
N GLY A 238 7.13 -19.01 -5.45
CA GLY A 238 5.87 -18.40 -4.99
C GLY A 238 5.44 -17.14 -5.78
N THR A 239 6.34 -16.57 -6.59
CA THR A 239 6.08 -15.37 -7.39
C THR A 239 6.00 -15.67 -8.89
N LEU A 240 7.08 -16.08 -9.52
CA LEU A 240 7.10 -16.47 -10.94
C LEU A 240 6.83 -17.95 -11.13
N VAL A 241 7.30 -18.78 -10.22
CA VAL A 241 7.20 -20.23 -10.31
C VAL A 241 6.59 -20.85 -9.06
N ASP A 242 5.79 -21.86 -9.27
CA ASP A 242 5.29 -22.78 -8.25
C ASP A 242 6.27 -23.95 -8.12
N SER A 243 7.12 -23.85 -7.11
CA SER A 243 8.15 -24.83 -6.77
C SER A 243 8.01 -25.38 -5.35
N LEU A 244 6.97 -24.95 -4.63
CA LEU A 244 6.86 -25.15 -3.19
C LEU A 244 6.77 -26.61 -2.81
N ASP A 245 6.03 -27.41 -3.58
CA ASP A 245 5.94 -28.86 -3.37
C ASP A 245 7.28 -29.55 -3.59
N SER A 246 8.05 -29.16 -4.62
CA SER A 246 9.37 -29.76 -4.86
C SER A 246 10.39 -29.41 -3.75
N ILE A 247 10.27 -28.20 -3.20
CA ILE A 247 11.09 -27.76 -2.06
C ILE A 247 10.70 -28.53 -0.80
N ALA A 248 9.40 -28.68 -0.51
CA ALA A 248 8.90 -29.42 0.65
C ALA A 248 9.29 -30.92 0.56
N ASP A 249 9.18 -31.53 -0.61
CA ASP A 249 9.60 -32.91 -0.84
C ASP A 249 11.10 -33.11 -0.56
N ALA A 250 11.94 -32.17 -1.02
CA ALA A 250 13.38 -32.27 -0.80
C ALA A 250 13.75 -32.08 0.68
N PHE A 251 13.06 -31.21 1.41
CA PHE A 251 13.22 -31.09 2.85
C PHE A 251 12.76 -32.36 3.58
N ASN A 252 11.61 -32.92 3.21
CA ASN A 252 11.09 -34.13 3.83
C ASN A 252 11.97 -35.36 3.52
N HIS A 253 12.55 -35.43 2.34
CA HIS A 253 13.56 -36.44 2.01
C HIS A 253 14.79 -36.28 2.92
N MET A 254 15.31 -35.07 3.07
CA MET A 254 16.44 -34.78 3.96
C MET A 254 16.12 -35.14 5.41
N PHE A 255 14.94 -34.75 5.94
CA PHE A 255 14.52 -35.11 7.28
C PHE A 255 14.44 -36.62 7.49
N ALA A 256 13.89 -37.36 6.52
CA ALA A 256 13.82 -38.82 6.61
C ALA A 256 15.21 -39.46 6.66
N VAL A 257 16.18 -38.99 5.85
CA VAL A 257 17.56 -39.50 5.85
C VAL A 257 18.26 -39.20 7.19
N LEU A 258 17.99 -38.06 7.79
CA LEU A 258 18.60 -37.64 9.06
C LEU A 258 17.82 -38.12 10.30
N GLY A 259 16.70 -38.81 10.12
CA GLY A 259 15.89 -39.32 11.25
C GLY A 259 15.01 -38.28 11.93
N TYR A 260 14.72 -37.17 11.29
CA TYR A 260 13.80 -36.13 11.76
C TYR A 260 12.36 -36.37 11.26
N PRO A 261 11.34 -35.90 12.00
CA PRO A 261 9.95 -36.00 11.56
C PRO A 261 9.70 -35.13 10.31
N PRO A 262 8.77 -35.51 9.42
CA PRO A 262 8.40 -34.70 8.27
C PRO A 262 7.71 -33.39 8.69
N MET A 263 7.82 -32.38 7.84
CA MET A 263 7.11 -31.12 7.97
C MET A 263 6.02 -31.02 6.90
N SER A 264 4.94 -30.34 7.20
CA SER A 264 3.93 -29.97 6.20
C SER A 264 4.52 -28.97 5.18
N THR A 265 3.95 -28.95 3.97
CA THR A 265 4.35 -27.98 2.94
C THR A 265 4.21 -26.55 3.47
N ASP A 266 3.12 -26.23 4.17
CA ASP A 266 2.89 -24.88 4.74
C ASP A 266 3.99 -24.49 5.76
N GLU A 267 4.43 -25.41 6.61
CA GLU A 267 5.49 -25.15 7.57
C GLU A 267 6.84 -24.90 6.88
N VAL A 268 7.14 -25.67 5.84
CA VAL A 268 8.33 -25.45 5.01
C VAL A 268 8.27 -24.09 4.36
N VAL A 269 7.16 -23.79 3.68
CA VAL A 269 7.00 -22.57 2.89
C VAL A 269 7.03 -21.30 3.72
N ARG A 270 6.36 -21.27 4.89
CA ARG A 270 6.42 -20.10 5.80
C ARG A 270 7.83 -19.77 6.28
N LYS A 271 8.75 -20.74 6.18
CA LYS A 271 10.16 -20.59 6.54
C LYS A 271 11.09 -20.50 5.30
N THR A 272 10.61 -20.82 4.09
CA THR A 272 11.34 -20.52 2.85
C THR A 272 11.40 -19.01 2.65
N GLY A 273 12.38 -18.53 1.96
CA GLY A 273 12.63 -17.09 1.85
C GLY A 273 13.90 -16.66 2.58
N ILE A 274 14.36 -17.42 3.57
CA ILE A 274 15.71 -17.34 4.12
C ILE A 274 16.67 -18.23 3.31
N SER A 275 17.97 -18.11 3.57
CA SER A 275 18.93 -19.00 2.89
C SER A 275 18.71 -20.48 3.26
N LEU A 276 18.94 -21.39 2.34
CA LEU A 276 18.83 -22.85 2.58
C LEU A 276 19.64 -23.28 3.82
N LEU A 277 20.83 -22.74 3.98
CA LEU A 277 21.71 -23.10 5.08
C LEU A 277 21.14 -22.60 6.43
N ASP A 278 20.60 -21.39 6.47
CA ASP A 278 20.03 -20.84 7.71
C ASP A 278 18.73 -21.59 8.09
N PHE A 279 17.93 -21.95 7.08
CA PHE A 279 16.77 -22.80 7.31
C PHE A 279 17.18 -24.14 7.92
N ILE A 280 18.12 -24.85 7.29
CA ILE A 280 18.58 -26.16 7.77
C ILE A 280 19.18 -26.05 9.17
N ARG A 281 19.98 -25.04 9.47
CA ARG A 281 20.57 -24.80 10.80
C ARG A 281 19.54 -24.55 11.90
N SER A 282 18.30 -24.24 11.56
CA SER A 282 17.22 -24.10 12.55
C SER A 282 16.70 -25.47 13.07
N PHE A 283 17.07 -26.58 12.43
CA PHE A 283 16.57 -27.91 12.77
C PHE A 283 17.69 -28.92 13.12
N VAL A 284 18.86 -28.76 12.54
CA VAL A 284 19.97 -29.70 12.70
C VAL A 284 21.15 -29.05 13.42
N THR A 285 22.04 -29.87 13.97
CA THR A 285 23.26 -29.33 14.58
C THR A 285 24.18 -28.70 13.53
N LYS A 286 25.13 -27.88 13.98
CA LYS A 286 26.06 -27.21 13.06
C LYS A 286 26.91 -28.24 12.28
N GLU A 287 27.26 -29.34 12.93
CA GLU A 287 28.06 -30.43 12.39
C GLU A 287 27.29 -31.21 11.30
N GLU A 288 25.97 -31.33 11.45
CA GLU A 288 25.11 -32.02 10.50
C GLU A 288 24.71 -31.13 9.32
N ALA A 289 24.78 -29.82 9.45
CA ALA A 289 24.22 -28.86 8.49
C ALA A 289 24.81 -29.02 7.07
N GLU A 290 26.11 -29.28 6.93
CA GLU A 290 26.73 -29.45 5.61
C GLU A 290 26.26 -30.76 4.94
N HIS A 291 26.12 -31.83 5.73
CA HIS A 291 25.59 -33.10 5.24
C HIS A 291 24.11 -32.96 4.84
N ALA A 292 23.31 -32.29 5.67
CA ALA A 292 21.90 -32.01 5.42
C ALA A 292 21.71 -31.21 4.12
N VAL A 293 22.50 -30.17 3.91
CA VAL A 293 22.48 -29.37 2.66
C VAL A 293 22.79 -30.25 1.45
N LYS A 294 23.78 -31.16 1.58
CA LYS A 294 24.12 -32.07 0.50
C LYS A 294 22.97 -33.03 0.19
N VAL A 295 22.37 -33.68 1.21
CA VAL A 295 21.23 -34.58 1.04
C VAL A 295 20.05 -33.87 0.35
N PHE A 296 19.73 -32.66 0.82
CA PHE A 296 18.69 -31.82 0.23
C PHE A 296 18.98 -31.58 -1.27
N ARG A 297 20.19 -31.12 -1.60
CA ARG A 297 20.57 -30.75 -2.96
C ARG A 297 20.58 -31.97 -3.90
N ASP A 298 21.18 -33.06 -3.46
CA ASP A 298 21.27 -34.30 -4.28
C ASP A 298 19.86 -34.79 -4.68
N TYR A 299 18.88 -34.69 -3.79
CA TYR A 299 17.50 -35.03 -4.10
C TYR A 299 16.79 -33.96 -4.93
N TYR A 300 16.92 -32.68 -4.55
CA TYR A 300 16.30 -31.57 -5.25
C TYR A 300 16.71 -31.51 -6.73
N ASP A 301 18.00 -31.80 -7.04
CA ASP A 301 18.53 -31.84 -8.39
C ASP A 301 17.78 -32.86 -9.28
N THR A 302 17.20 -33.90 -8.69
CA THR A 302 16.46 -34.92 -9.47
C THR A 302 15.02 -34.53 -9.79
N ILE A 303 14.43 -33.55 -9.06
CA ILE A 303 12.99 -33.29 -9.18
C ILE A 303 12.63 -31.86 -9.58
N PHE A 304 13.51 -30.88 -9.38
CA PHE A 304 13.13 -29.45 -9.42
C PHE A 304 12.63 -28.98 -10.78
N LEU A 305 13.22 -29.45 -11.88
CA LEU A 305 12.78 -29.07 -13.23
C LEU A 305 11.41 -29.66 -13.57
N GLU A 306 11.21 -30.95 -13.26
CA GLU A 306 9.97 -31.63 -13.62
C GLU A 306 8.77 -31.19 -12.77
N ARG A 307 9.01 -30.81 -11.52
CA ARG A 307 7.95 -30.47 -10.54
C ARG A 307 7.68 -28.99 -10.38
N THR A 308 8.47 -28.12 -11.02
CA THR A 308 8.23 -26.68 -11.00
C THR A 308 7.40 -26.27 -12.22
N ARG A 309 6.45 -25.37 -12.01
CA ARG A 309 5.58 -24.80 -13.06
C ARG A 309 5.59 -23.29 -12.95
N MET A 310 5.16 -22.59 -14.01
CA MET A 310 4.87 -21.17 -13.90
C MET A 310 3.68 -20.93 -12.96
N MET A 311 3.79 -19.88 -12.15
CA MET A 311 2.62 -19.40 -11.40
C MET A 311 1.50 -18.94 -12.36
N PRO A 312 0.22 -19.01 -11.94
CA PRO A 312 -0.90 -18.54 -12.75
C PRO A 312 -0.70 -17.09 -13.24
N ALA A 313 -0.91 -16.86 -14.52
CA ALA A 313 -0.72 -15.59 -15.24
C ALA A 313 0.71 -15.00 -15.21
N ALA A 314 1.73 -15.71 -14.70
CA ALA A 314 3.09 -15.18 -14.66
C ALA A 314 3.68 -14.98 -16.05
N MET A 315 3.58 -15.98 -16.94
CA MET A 315 4.10 -15.87 -18.30
C MET A 315 3.37 -14.78 -19.11
N GLU A 316 2.06 -14.71 -19.00
CA GLU A 316 1.24 -13.67 -19.64
C GLU A 316 1.63 -12.28 -19.16
N THR A 317 1.90 -12.13 -17.87
CA THR A 317 2.36 -10.87 -17.29
C THR A 317 3.75 -10.50 -17.80
N LEU A 318 4.70 -11.44 -17.81
CA LEU A 318 6.04 -11.20 -18.36
C LEU A 318 5.96 -10.78 -19.85
N ASN A 319 5.08 -11.41 -20.62
CA ASN A 319 4.83 -11.03 -22.03
C ASN A 319 4.23 -9.63 -22.15
N ALA A 320 3.27 -9.26 -21.30
CA ALA A 320 2.65 -7.94 -21.32
C ALA A 320 3.60 -6.81 -20.92
N LEU A 321 4.63 -7.11 -20.14
CA LEU A 321 5.66 -6.18 -19.69
C LEU A 321 6.85 -6.09 -20.65
N ASP A 322 6.99 -7.04 -21.56
CA ASP A 322 8.11 -7.11 -22.50
C ASP A 322 8.15 -5.86 -23.40
N GLY A 323 9.32 -5.25 -23.51
CA GLY A 323 9.54 -4.00 -24.23
C GLY A 323 8.94 -2.73 -23.57
N THR A 324 8.23 -2.86 -22.44
CA THR A 324 7.68 -1.69 -21.71
C THR A 324 8.50 -1.35 -20.47
N VAL A 325 9.00 -2.35 -19.76
CA VAL A 325 9.88 -2.22 -18.60
C VAL A 325 11.03 -3.24 -18.71
N THR A 326 12.16 -2.92 -18.10
CA THR A 326 13.27 -3.87 -17.95
C THR A 326 12.92 -4.88 -16.85
N GLN A 327 12.98 -6.16 -17.18
CA GLN A 327 12.62 -7.24 -16.27
C GLN A 327 13.86 -8.00 -15.78
N GLY A 328 13.82 -8.51 -14.55
CA GLY A 328 14.86 -9.39 -14.01
C GLY A 328 14.40 -10.17 -12.79
N VAL A 329 15.26 -11.02 -12.28
CA VAL A 329 15.01 -11.86 -11.10
C VAL A 329 16.02 -11.55 -10.02
N VAL A 330 15.53 -11.36 -8.78
CA VAL A 330 16.33 -11.24 -7.55
C VAL A 330 15.72 -12.19 -6.51
N THR A 331 16.44 -13.28 -6.20
CA THR A 331 15.87 -14.36 -5.41
C THR A 331 16.87 -14.98 -4.41
N ASN A 332 16.36 -15.53 -3.31
CA ASN A 332 17.17 -16.35 -2.38
C ASN A 332 17.37 -17.80 -2.88
N LYS A 333 16.71 -18.18 -3.97
CA LYS A 333 17.05 -19.39 -4.69
C LYS A 333 18.47 -19.30 -5.24
N ARG A 334 19.23 -20.41 -5.25
CA ARG A 334 20.59 -20.43 -5.85
C ARG A 334 20.55 -19.97 -7.30
N GLY A 335 21.48 -19.09 -7.67
CA GLY A 335 21.56 -18.54 -9.02
C GLY A 335 21.57 -19.59 -10.14
N PRO A 336 22.35 -20.70 -10.06
CA PRO A 336 22.30 -21.77 -11.04
C PRO A 336 20.91 -22.38 -11.21
N TYR A 337 20.18 -22.67 -10.11
CA TYR A 337 18.81 -23.19 -10.19
C TYR A 337 17.84 -22.18 -10.80
N ALA A 338 17.96 -20.92 -10.40
CA ALA A 338 17.12 -19.85 -10.93
C ALA A 338 17.27 -19.72 -12.46
N ARG A 339 18.49 -19.76 -12.96
CA ARG A 339 18.77 -19.70 -14.41
C ARG A 339 18.29 -20.92 -15.17
N LEU A 340 18.51 -22.13 -14.63
CA LEU A 340 18.02 -23.37 -15.26
C LEU A 340 16.48 -23.41 -15.31
N LEU A 341 15.79 -22.99 -14.25
CA LEU A 341 14.33 -22.90 -14.26
C LEU A 341 13.83 -21.85 -15.27
N ALA A 342 14.46 -20.70 -15.34
CA ALA A 342 14.09 -19.66 -16.29
C ALA A 342 14.25 -20.13 -17.76
N GLU A 343 15.29 -20.91 -18.04
CA GLU A 343 15.51 -21.51 -19.35
C GLU A 343 14.48 -22.61 -19.63
N HIS A 344 14.31 -23.56 -18.69
CA HIS A 344 13.37 -24.68 -18.82
C HIS A 344 11.91 -24.19 -19.01
N LEU A 345 11.50 -23.15 -18.29
CA LEU A 345 10.16 -22.59 -18.37
C LEU A 345 10.01 -21.50 -19.46
N GLY A 346 11.07 -21.17 -20.19
CA GLY A 346 11.04 -20.34 -21.39
C GLY A 346 10.94 -18.84 -21.16
N PHE A 347 11.32 -18.33 -19.99
CA PHE A 347 11.30 -16.89 -19.73
C PHE A 347 12.68 -16.23 -19.56
N SER A 348 13.77 -17.01 -19.65
CA SER A 348 15.14 -16.48 -19.48
C SER A 348 15.45 -15.31 -20.42
N GLY A 349 15.01 -15.39 -21.69
CA GLY A 349 15.23 -14.35 -22.69
C GLY A 349 14.54 -13.00 -22.42
N LYS A 350 13.62 -12.95 -21.45
CA LYS A 350 12.94 -11.71 -21.02
C LYS A 350 13.66 -11.00 -19.88
N MET A 351 14.63 -11.69 -19.25
CA MET A 351 15.31 -11.20 -18.06
C MET A 351 16.65 -10.56 -18.41
N THR A 352 16.81 -9.29 -18.11
CA THR A 352 18.10 -8.59 -18.23
C THR A 352 19.14 -9.20 -17.29
N ARG A 353 18.71 -9.63 -16.10
CA ARG A 353 19.56 -10.26 -15.11
C ARG A 353 18.76 -11.25 -14.25
N ILE A 354 19.35 -12.41 -13.96
CA ILE A 354 18.84 -13.35 -12.96
C ILE A 354 19.93 -13.49 -11.90
N ILE A 355 19.64 -12.99 -10.70
CA ILE A 355 20.55 -12.93 -9.56
C ILE A 355 19.96 -13.78 -8.44
N GLY A 356 20.71 -14.78 -8.01
CA GLY A 356 20.32 -15.66 -6.92
C GLY A 356 21.37 -15.75 -5.82
N ALA A 357 21.04 -16.48 -4.78
CA ALA A 357 22.00 -16.82 -3.74
C ALA A 357 23.24 -17.50 -4.36
N GLU A 358 24.38 -17.29 -3.74
CA GLU A 358 25.69 -17.79 -4.15
C GLU A 358 26.27 -17.14 -5.44
N ASP A 359 25.64 -16.09 -5.99
CA ASP A 359 26.19 -15.30 -7.12
C ASP A 359 27.18 -14.20 -6.66
N GLY A 360 27.66 -14.25 -5.41
CA GLY A 360 28.64 -13.32 -4.88
C GLY A 360 28.03 -12.11 -4.13
N PHE A 361 26.73 -12.09 -3.95
CA PHE A 361 25.99 -11.06 -3.20
C PHE A 361 25.37 -11.66 -1.95
N LYS A 362 25.15 -10.82 -0.93
CA LYS A 362 24.38 -11.24 0.24
C LYS A 362 22.92 -11.47 -0.14
N ALA A 363 22.37 -12.57 0.40
CA ALA A 363 20.95 -12.92 0.21
C ALA A 363 19.99 -11.88 0.82
N LYS A 364 18.72 -11.88 0.35
CA LYS A 364 17.64 -11.08 0.98
C LYS A 364 17.61 -11.39 2.50
N PRO A 365 17.43 -10.39 3.35
CA PRO A 365 16.94 -9.04 3.06
C PRO A 365 18.03 -8.00 2.73
N SER A 366 19.26 -8.39 2.34
CA SER A 366 20.29 -7.44 1.89
C SER A 366 19.90 -6.73 0.60
N ALA A 367 20.33 -5.47 0.46
CA ALA A 367 20.11 -4.67 -0.75
C ALA A 367 21.06 -5.03 -1.92
N GLU A 368 22.13 -5.77 -1.68
CA GLU A 368 23.23 -5.94 -2.64
C GLU A 368 22.78 -6.51 -4.00
N MET A 369 21.90 -7.51 -4.01
CA MET A 369 21.37 -8.08 -5.26
C MET A 369 20.50 -7.08 -6.04
N PHE A 370 19.78 -6.22 -5.33
CA PHE A 370 18.94 -5.18 -5.94
C PHE A 370 19.77 -4.06 -6.55
N ASP A 371 20.83 -3.62 -5.87
CA ASP A 371 21.73 -2.60 -6.39
C ASP A 371 22.40 -3.10 -7.70
N GLU A 372 22.79 -4.37 -7.78
CA GLU A 372 23.29 -4.99 -9.00
C GLU A 372 22.22 -5.05 -10.10
N PHE A 373 20.98 -5.45 -9.78
CA PHE A 373 19.89 -5.46 -10.75
C PHE A 373 19.61 -4.06 -11.30
N ILE A 374 19.47 -3.05 -10.44
CA ILE A 374 19.20 -1.64 -10.81
C ILE A 374 20.28 -1.13 -11.74
N ARG A 375 21.55 -1.41 -11.40
CA ARG A 375 22.70 -1.07 -12.24
C ARG A 375 22.64 -1.73 -13.63
N ALA A 376 22.34 -3.03 -13.68
CA ALA A 376 22.22 -3.79 -14.91
C ALA A 376 21.02 -3.36 -15.79
N ALA A 377 19.94 -2.94 -15.15
CA ALA A 377 18.73 -2.42 -15.80
C ALA A 377 18.90 -0.98 -16.33
N GLY A 378 19.96 -0.25 -15.93
CA GLY A 378 20.12 1.17 -16.24
C GLY A 378 18.97 2.01 -15.68
N ALA A 379 18.44 1.64 -14.52
CA ALA A 379 17.31 2.28 -13.88
C ALA A 379 17.72 3.02 -12.59
N GLU A 380 16.79 3.79 -12.03
CA GLU A 380 16.94 4.45 -10.73
C GLU A 380 16.05 3.74 -9.71
N LYS A 381 16.38 3.86 -8.41
CA LYS A 381 15.60 3.24 -7.32
C LYS A 381 14.13 3.67 -7.36
N GLU A 382 13.87 4.94 -7.60
CA GLU A 382 12.53 5.53 -7.68
C GLU A 382 11.67 4.92 -8.80
N ASN A 383 12.29 4.49 -9.89
CA ASN A 383 11.62 3.91 -11.05
C ASN A 383 11.68 2.37 -11.08
N THR A 384 12.15 1.76 -9.99
CA THR A 384 12.25 0.31 -9.84
C THR A 384 11.20 -0.21 -8.86
N VAL A 385 10.63 -1.35 -9.18
CA VAL A 385 9.68 -2.08 -8.32
C VAL A 385 10.20 -3.51 -8.13
N TYR A 386 10.04 -4.03 -6.94
CA TYR A 386 10.24 -5.44 -6.65
C TYR A 386 8.90 -6.13 -6.44
N VAL A 387 8.73 -7.29 -7.05
CA VAL A 387 7.53 -8.13 -6.94
C VAL A 387 7.90 -9.44 -6.25
N GLY A 388 7.26 -9.72 -5.11
CA GLY A 388 7.45 -10.94 -4.33
C GLY A 388 6.14 -11.41 -3.70
N ASP A 389 6.18 -12.39 -2.82
CA ASP A 389 5.00 -12.97 -2.16
C ASP A 389 5.14 -13.11 -0.63
N ALA A 390 6.31 -12.78 -0.07
CA ALA A 390 6.62 -12.99 1.33
C ALA A 390 7.04 -11.70 2.08
N PRO A 391 6.93 -11.65 3.42
CA PRO A 391 7.40 -10.52 4.22
C PRO A 391 8.87 -10.14 4.00
N ILE A 392 9.73 -11.14 3.74
CA ILE A 392 11.17 -10.90 3.48
C ILE A 392 11.39 -10.10 2.19
N ASP A 393 10.49 -10.21 1.21
CA ASP A 393 10.55 -9.48 -0.06
C ASP A 393 10.29 -8.00 0.17
N ILE A 394 9.30 -7.70 1.01
CA ILE A 394 8.97 -6.34 1.41
C ILE A 394 10.15 -5.71 2.15
N GLN A 395 10.71 -6.44 3.11
CA GLN A 395 11.85 -5.96 3.88
C GLN A 395 13.08 -5.73 2.98
N ALA A 396 13.34 -6.63 2.05
CA ALA A 396 14.46 -6.54 1.12
C ALA A 396 14.32 -5.32 0.20
N ALA A 397 13.13 -5.09 -0.36
CA ALA A 397 12.84 -3.92 -1.17
C ALA A 397 13.00 -2.62 -0.37
N HIS A 398 12.50 -2.57 0.88
CA HIS A 398 12.68 -1.41 1.76
C HIS A 398 14.16 -1.14 2.06
N ASN A 399 14.95 -2.18 2.33
CA ASN A 399 16.39 -2.04 2.55
C ASN A 399 17.13 -1.54 1.30
N ALA A 400 16.65 -1.91 0.12
CA ALA A 400 17.17 -1.42 -1.15
C ALA A 400 16.70 0.00 -1.52
N GLY A 401 15.70 0.53 -0.81
CA GLY A 401 15.10 1.84 -1.09
C GLY A 401 14.22 1.85 -2.33
N ILE A 402 13.60 0.71 -2.66
CA ILE A 402 12.65 0.55 -3.78
C ILE A 402 11.27 0.15 -3.27
N ASP A 403 10.26 0.29 -4.12
CA ASP A 403 8.91 -0.12 -3.74
C ASP A 403 8.69 -1.63 -3.89
N ALA A 404 8.06 -2.23 -2.88
CA ALA A 404 7.59 -3.61 -2.89
C ALA A 404 6.13 -3.68 -3.35
N PHE A 405 5.85 -4.47 -4.38
CA PHE A 405 4.52 -4.95 -4.72
C PHE A 405 4.47 -6.44 -4.34
N VAL A 406 3.47 -6.87 -3.60
CA VAL A 406 3.42 -8.25 -3.13
C VAL A 406 2.16 -8.97 -3.58
N LEU A 407 2.32 -10.23 -3.94
CA LEU A 407 1.22 -11.13 -4.26
C LEU A 407 0.71 -11.77 -2.98
N ALA A 408 -0.54 -11.51 -2.64
CA ALA A 408 -1.20 -12.27 -1.59
C ALA A 408 -1.57 -13.66 -2.10
N GLY A 409 -1.35 -14.66 -1.28
CA GLY A 409 -1.56 -16.05 -1.64
C GLY A 409 -2.05 -16.90 -0.47
N PRO A 410 -2.05 -18.21 -0.62
CA PRO A 410 -2.49 -19.13 0.44
C PRO A 410 -1.54 -19.13 1.64
N ILE A 411 -0.29 -18.74 1.46
CA ILE A 411 0.75 -18.76 2.51
C ILE A 411 0.71 -17.50 3.38
N PHE A 412 0.65 -16.34 2.73
CA PHE A 412 0.56 -15.04 3.39
C PHE A 412 -0.69 -14.30 2.94
N SER A 413 -1.57 -14.03 3.89
CA SER A 413 -2.80 -13.28 3.63
C SER A 413 -2.52 -11.79 3.33
N PRO A 414 -3.45 -11.08 2.68
CA PRO A 414 -3.32 -9.64 2.49
C PRO A 414 -3.10 -8.88 3.80
N GLU A 415 -3.75 -9.33 4.89
CA GLU A 415 -3.65 -8.72 6.21
C GLU A 415 -2.26 -8.90 6.82
N GLU A 416 -1.68 -10.09 6.70
CA GLU A 416 -0.32 -10.36 7.15
C GLU A 416 0.69 -9.50 6.36
N LEU A 417 0.56 -9.45 5.04
CA LEU A 417 1.44 -8.66 4.19
C LEU A 417 1.31 -7.15 4.43
N ALA A 418 0.10 -6.64 4.70
CA ALA A 418 -0.14 -5.23 4.97
C ALA A 418 0.63 -4.71 6.19
N GLN A 419 0.83 -5.55 7.21
CA GLN A 419 1.60 -5.21 8.42
C GLN A 419 3.05 -4.81 8.09
N HIS A 420 3.59 -5.31 6.98
CA HIS A 420 4.95 -5.00 6.51
C HIS A 420 5.01 -3.77 5.59
N ARG A 421 3.85 -3.10 5.36
CA ARG A 421 3.75 -1.85 4.60
C ARG A 421 4.36 -1.92 3.18
N PRO A 422 3.98 -2.91 2.34
CA PRO A 422 4.31 -2.88 0.92
C PRO A 422 3.66 -1.67 0.25
N ARG A 423 4.18 -1.26 -0.91
CA ARG A 423 3.55 -0.18 -1.69
C ARG A 423 2.17 -0.61 -2.24
N ARG A 424 2.05 -1.87 -2.66
CA ARG A 424 0.80 -2.47 -3.14
C ARG A 424 0.70 -3.93 -2.74
N ILE A 425 -0.53 -4.38 -2.54
CA ILE A 425 -0.86 -5.80 -2.43
C ILE A 425 -1.68 -6.15 -3.66
N LEU A 426 -1.21 -7.14 -4.41
CA LEU A 426 -1.86 -7.70 -5.60
C LEU A 426 -2.50 -9.04 -5.20
N ARG A 427 -3.70 -9.31 -5.69
CA ARG A 427 -4.36 -10.60 -5.47
C ARG A 427 -4.08 -11.60 -6.59
N HIS A 428 -3.66 -11.08 -7.73
CA HIS A 428 -3.34 -11.89 -8.89
C HIS A 428 -2.23 -11.21 -9.72
N MET A 429 -1.32 -12.01 -10.29
CA MET A 429 -0.19 -11.52 -11.08
C MET A 429 -0.65 -10.67 -12.29
N SER A 430 -1.81 -10.97 -12.87
CA SER A 430 -2.36 -10.20 -14.00
C SER A 430 -2.72 -8.74 -13.68
N GLU A 431 -2.75 -8.35 -12.41
CA GLU A 431 -2.97 -6.96 -11.99
C GLU A 431 -1.71 -6.10 -12.19
N LEU A 432 -0.53 -6.72 -12.22
CA LEU A 432 0.75 -6.04 -12.23
C LEU A 432 0.92 -5.06 -13.40
N PRO A 433 0.61 -5.40 -14.67
CA PRO A 433 0.79 -4.47 -15.78
C PRO A 433 -0.01 -3.16 -15.63
N ALA A 434 -1.20 -3.25 -15.04
CA ALA A 434 -2.01 -2.06 -14.73
C ALA A 434 -1.44 -1.27 -13.54
N ALA A 435 -0.96 -1.99 -12.51
CA ALA A 435 -0.40 -1.39 -11.31
C ALA A 435 0.91 -0.62 -11.53
N LEU A 436 1.64 -0.92 -12.61
CA LEU A 436 2.90 -0.25 -12.99
C LEU A 436 2.70 1.04 -13.81
N LYS A 437 1.50 1.27 -14.35
CA LYS A 437 1.20 2.48 -15.13
C LYS A 437 1.07 3.71 -14.20
N PRO A 438 1.32 4.93 -14.74
CA PRO A 438 0.95 6.15 -14.04
C PRO A 438 -0.53 6.12 -13.64
N LEU A 439 -0.85 6.64 -12.45
CA LEU A 439 -2.22 6.60 -11.94
C LEU A 439 -3.11 7.66 -12.58
N ILE A 440 -2.52 8.83 -12.93
CA ILE A 440 -3.20 9.95 -13.58
C ILE A 440 -2.46 10.43 -14.84
#